data_28cc3f22101feb95314f6280723a68ec
#
_entry.id   28cc3f22101feb95314f6280723a68ec
#
_cell.length_a   1.000
_cell.length_b   1.000
_cell.length_c   1.000
_cell.angle_alpha   90.00
_cell.angle_beta   90.00
_cell.angle_gamma   90.00
#
_symmetry.space_group_name_H-M   'P 1'
#
loop_
_entity.id
_entity.type
_entity.pdbx_description
1 polymer ?
#
loop_
_entity_poly.entity_id
_entity_poly.type
_entity_poly.pdbx_seq_one_letter_code
_entity_poly.pdbx_strand_id
1 'polypeptide(L)'
;MAKNPDPLLPITSDAGVTRTLDDWATVFNLAIVVLPDRPEAAGFVPVIDRIFGTLGDADVRAIVCVPSTPSIADRILGEAADRYLVWCDPDRAFVQSLGLDRLPALVHLRQDTTLVTAAQGWSPTDWQRVTDEIARHAHWTSPKVSGRGDPAPTSGWPA
;
A
#
# COMPACT_ATOMS: atom_id res chain seq x y z
N MET A 1 13.51 3.60 9.04
CA MET A 1 13.55 4.34 7.77
C MET A 1 13.36 3.39 6.62
N ALA A 2 12.47 3.74 5.71
CA ALA A 2 12.20 2.87 4.55
C ALA A 2 13.43 2.70 3.67
N LYS A 3 13.56 1.51 3.09
CA LYS A 3 14.71 1.12 2.25
C LYS A 3 14.24 0.24 1.09
N ASN A 4 15.14 -0.03 0.15
CA ASN A 4 14.85 -0.93 -0.94
C ASN A 4 14.50 -2.33 -0.41
N PRO A 5 13.35 -2.90 -0.81
CA PRO A 5 13.01 -4.26 -0.41
C PRO A 5 13.81 -5.30 -1.21
N ASP A 6 13.79 -6.54 -0.74
CA ASP A 6 14.36 -7.67 -1.47
C ASP A 6 13.47 -8.02 -2.68
N PRO A 7 13.96 -7.89 -3.93
CA PRO A 7 13.15 -8.19 -5.11
C PRO A 7 12.73 -9.66 -5.23
N LEU A 8 13.45 -10.56 -4.58
CA LEU A 8 13.16 -12.00 -4.61
C LEU A 8 12.28 -12.46 -3.45
N LEU A 9 11.83 -11.54 -2.60
CA LEU A 9 10.96 -11.88 -1.47
C LEU A 9 9.65 -12.49 -1.97
N PRO A 10 9.29 -13.71 -1.50
CA PRO A 10 7.99 -14.30 -1.84
C PRO A 10 6.86 -13.54 -1.12
N ILE A 11 5.83 -13.20 -1.87
CA ILE A 11 4.65 -12.51 -1.35
C ILE A 11 3.41 -13.27 -1.81
N THR A 12 2.48 -13.51 -0.88
CA THR A 12 1.27 -14.28 -1.15
C THR A 12 0.05 -13.35 -1.11
N SER A 13 -0.79 -13.42 -2.15
CA SER A 13 -2.05 -12.70 -2.20
C SER A 13 -3.11 -13.35 -1.30
N ASP A 14 -4.21 -12.65 -1.06
CA ASP A 14 -5.36 -13.18 -0.32
C ASP A 14 -6.01 -14.38 -1.02
N ALA A 15 -5.83 -14.50 -2.33
CA ALA A 15 -6.28 -15.67 -3.11
C ALA A 15 -5.31 -16.86 -3.05
N GLY A 16 -4.21 -16.74 -2.30
CA GLY A 16 -3.24 -17.83 -2.13
C GLY A 16 -2.19 -17.93 -3.23
N VAL A 17 -2.05 -16.93 -4.10
CA VAL A 17 -1.04 -16.91 -5.16
C VAL A 17 0.25 -16.33 -4.61
N THR A 18 1.34 -17.10 -4.70
CA THR A 18 2.66 -16.67 -4.26
C THR A 18 3.55 -16.37 -5.47
N ARG A 19 4.16 -15.18 -5.46
CA ARG A 19 5.16 -14.76 -6.45
C ARG A 19 6.24 -13.95 -5.72
N THR A 20 7.40 -13.81 -6.34
CA THR A 20 8.40 -12.87 -5.83
C THR A 20 7.96 -11.43 -6.07
N LEU A 21 8.53 -10.49 -5.32
CA LEU A 21 8.18 -9.07 -5.45
C LEU A 21 8.38 -8.56 -6.88
N ASP A 22 9.49 -8.92 -7.53
CA ASP A 22 9.78 -8.51 -8.91
C ASP A 22 8.80 -9.13 -9.92
N ASP A 23 8.34 -10.37 -9.69
CA ASP A 23 7.29 -10.99 -10.49
C ASP A 23 5.95 -10.27 -10.34
N TRP A 24 5.62 -9.83 -9.13
CA TRP A 24 4.42 -9.04 -8.91
C TRP A 24 4.48 -7.66 -9.58
N ALA A 25 5.65 -7.04 -9.57
CA ALA A 25 5.84 -5.74 -10.22
C ALA A 25 5.71 -5.85 -11.75
N THR A 26 6.27 -6.91 -12.33
CA THR A 26 6.38 -7.07 -13.79
C THR A 26 7.01 -5.83 -14.44
N VAL A 27 6.22 -5.03 -15.16
CA VAL A 27 6.68 -3.79 -15.81
C VAL A 27 6.06 -2.53 -15.21
N PHE A 28 5.37 -2.67 -14.06
CA PHE A 28 4.61 -1.57 -13.46
C PHE A 28 5.33 -0.97 -12.26
N ASN A 29 5.18 0.34 -12.10
CA ASN A 29 5.38 0.96 -10.79
C ASN A 29 4.32 0.44 -9.82
N LEU A 30 4.68 0.32 -8.55
CA LEU A 30 3.79 -0.16 -7.51
C LEU A 30 3.40 0.97 -6.57
N ALA A 31 2.10 1.15 -6.37
CA ALA A 31 1.53 1.98 -5.31
C ALA A 31 0.96 1.04 -4.26
N ILE A 32 1.57 1.02 -3.08
CA ILE A 32 1.23 0.06 -2.04
C ILE A 32 0.78 0.80 -0.78
N VAL A 33 -0.44 0.53 -0.34
CA VAL A 33 -0.89 0.92 1.00
C VAL A 33 -0.68 -0.27 1.92
N VAL A 34 0.16 -0.10 2.94
CA VAL A 34 0.36 -1.11 3.98
C VAL A 34 -0.47 -0.70 5.20
N LEU A 35 -1.46 -1.50 5.53
CA LEU A 35 -2.36 -1.23 6.66
C LEU A 35 -1.84 -1.87 7.94
N PRO A 36 -2.17 -1.29 9.11
CA PRO A 36 -1.91 -1.99 10.37
C PRO A 36 -2.85 -3.19 10.55
N ASP A 37 -2.39 -4.19 11.26
CA ASP A 37 -3.18 -5.38 11.62
C ASP A 37 -4.09 -5.07 12.81
N ARG A 38 -5.08 -4.20 12.59
CA ARG A 38 -5.96 -3.67 13.62
C ARG A 38 -7.32 -3.31 13.03
N PRO A 39 -8.40 -3.35 13.83
CA PRO A 39 -9.73 -2.93 13.36
C PRO A 39 -9.76 -1.48 12.85
N GLU A 40 -8.97 -0.59 13.42
CA GLU A 40 -8.87 0.83 13.02
C GLU A 40 -8.40 0.99 11.57
N ALA A 41 -7.74 -0.01 11.01
CA ALA A 41 -7.31 0.00 9.61
C ALA A 41 -8.48 0.16 8.65
N ALA A 42 -9.67 -0.32 8.99
CA ALA A 42 -10.86 -0.17 8.15
C ALA A 42 -11.22 1.29 7.87
N GLY A 43 -10.87 2.21 8.77
CA GLY A 43 -11.11 3.65 8.59
C GLY A 43 -10.33 4.27 7.44
N PHE A 44 -9.29 3.60 6.93
CA PHE A 44 -8.49 4.08 5.80
C PHE A 44 -9.00 3.61 4.44
N VAL A 45 -10.02 2.74 4.40
CA VAL A 45 -10.58 2.27 3.13
C VAL A 45 -11.05 3.42 2.24
N PRO A 46 -11.76 4.46 2.73
CA PRO A 46 -12.12 5.59 1.89
C PRO A 46 -10.91 6.35 1.31
N VAL A 47 -9.82 6.44 2.05
CA VAL A 47 -8.56 7.05 1.56
C VAL A 47 -7.99 6.21 0.42
N ILE A 48 -7.94 4.90 0.59
CA ILE A 48 -7.49 3.96 -0.45
C ILE A 48 -8.34 4.09 -1.70
N ASP A 49 -9.67 4.15 -1.54
CA ASP A 49 -10.60 4.28 -2.65
C ASP A 49 -10.36 5.57 -3.45
N ARG A 50 -10.06 6.69 -2.79
CA ARG A 50 -9.76 7.94 -3.48
C ARG A 50 -8.45 7.87 -4.27
N ILE A 51 -7.41 7.28 -3.68
CA ILE A 51 -6.11 7.15 -4.34
C ILE A 51 -6.19 6.17 -5.51
N PHE A 52 -6.67 4.96 -5.26
CA PHE A 52 -6.66 3.87 -6.22
C PHE A 52 -7.76 4.02 -7.28
N GLY A 53 -8.88 4.66 -6.94
CA GLY A 53 -9.93 4.94 -7.90
C GLY A 53 -9.47 5.82 -9.06
N THR A 54 -8.54 6.74 -8.81
CA THR A 54 -7.95 7.59 -9.85
C THR A 54 -6.76 6.91 -10.52
N LEU A 55 -5.89 6.26 -9.76
CA LEU A 55 -4.67 5.64 -10.28
C LEU A 55 -4.90 4.28 -10.94
N GLY A 56 -6.07 3.67 -10.74
CA GLY A 56 -6.36 2.32 -11.23
C GLY A 56 -6.33 2.17 -12.75
N ASP A 57 -6.54 3.25 -13.49
CA ASP A 57 -6.48 3.26 -14.95
C ASP A 57 -5.10 3.71 -15.50
N ALA A 58 -4.18 4.06 -14.60
CA ALA A 58 -2.81 4.44 -14.96
C ALA A 58 -1.92 3.19 -15.04
N ASP A 59 -0.72 3.36 -15.61
CA ASP A 59 0.30 2.30 -15.65
C ASP A 59 0.95 2.11 -14.27
N VAL A 60 0.11 1.84 -13.28
CA VAL A 60 0.50 1.63 -11.88
C VAL A 60 -0.26 0.42 -11.35
N ARG A 61 0.42 -0.47 -10.67
CA ARG A 61 -0.24 -1.55 -9.94
C ARG A 61 -0.54 -1.11 -8.53
N ALA A 62 -1.82 -0.98 -8.21
CA ALA A 62 -2.31 -0.57 -6.90
C ALA A 62 -2.53 -1.81 -6.01
N ILE A 63 -1.93 -1.81 -4.84
CA ILE A 63 -1.89 -2.96 -3.94
C ILE A 63 -2.20 -2.52 -2.52
N VAL A 64 -3.03 -3.30 -1.83
CA VAL A 64 -3.23 -3.19 -0.38
C VAL A 64 -2.50 -4.36 0.27
N CYS A 65 -1.59 -4.07 1.19
CA CYS A 65 -0.88 -5.08 1.96
C CYS A 65 -1.37 -5.06 3.41
N VAL A 66 -1.75 -6.22 3.92
CA VAL A 66 -2.14 -6.39 5.32
C VAL A 66 -1.18 -7.39 5.96
N PRO A 67 -0.43 -6.99 7.02
CA PRO A 67 0.54 -7.87 7.68
C PRO A 67 -0.16 -8.88 8.60
N SER A 68 -1.05 -9.67 8.02
CA SER A 68 -1.84 -10.68 8.71
C SER A 68 -2.34 -11.75 7.74
N THR A 69 -3.21 -12.62 8.22
CA THR A 69 -3.83 -13.69 7.45
C THR A 69 -4.87 -13.17 6.47
N PRO A 70 -5.23 -13.93 5.42
CA PRO A 70 -6.33 -13.56 4.52
C PRO A 70 -7.65 -13.30 5.24
N SER A 71 -7.95 -14.07 6.28
CA SER A 71 -9.18 -13.90 7.07
C SER A 71 -9.23 -12.53 7.75
N ILE A 72 -8.12 -12.07 8.31
CA ILE A 72 -8.04 -10.75 8.95
C ILE A 72 -8.09 -9.66 7.89
N ALA A 73 -7.41 -9.83 6.76
CA ALA A 73 -7.46 -8.89 5.65
C ALA A 73 -8.89 -8.69 5.15
N ASP A 74 -9.64 -9.76 4.96
CA ASP A 74 -11.05 -9.70 4.55
C ASP A 74 -11.91 -8.97 5.59
N ARG A 75 -11.66 -9.20 6.87
CA ARG A 75 -12.39 -8.53 7.93
C ARG A 75 -12.14 -7.02 7.96
N ILE A 76 -10.90 -6.60 7.69
CA ILE A 76 -10.53 -5.19 7.64
C ILE A 76 -11.10 -4.51 6.39
N LEU A 77 -10.94 -5.15 5.23
CA LEU A 77 -11.26 -4.54 3.94
C LEU A 77 -12.72 -4.70 3.54
N GLY A 78 -13.38 -5.76 4.00
CA GLY A 78 -14.75 -6.04 3.57
C GLY A 78 -14.85 -6.14 2.05
N GLU A 79 -15.80 -5.43 1.45
CA GLU A 79 -16.00 -5.41 -0.01
C GLU A 79 -14.81 -4.84 -0.79
N ALA A 80 -13.98 -4.03 -0.15
CA ALA A 80 -12.80 -3.46 -0.80
C ALA A 80 -11.77 -4.53 -1.19
N ALA A 81 -11.78 -5.69 -0.52
CA ALA A 81 -10.90 -6.81 -0.87
C ALA A 81 -11.15 -7.32 -2.30
N ASP A 82 -12.37 -7.16 -2.81
CA ASP A 82 -12.71 -7.60 -4.18
C ASP A 82 -12.29 -6.58 -5.24
N ARG A 83 -12.00 -5.34 -4.84
CA ARG A 83 -11.63 -4.27 -5.78
C ARG A 83 -10.15 -4.13 -6.03
N TYR A 84 -9.32 -4.65 -5.12
CA TYR A 84 -7.87 -4.43 -5.15
C TYR A 84 -7.10 -5.74 -5.11
N LEU A 85 -5.88 -5.70 -5.61
CA LEU A 85 -4.91 -6.76 -5.33
C LEU A 85 -4.51 -6.64 -3.85
N VAL A 86 -4.73 -7.70 -3.09
CA VAL A 86 -4.44 -7.72 -1.66
C VAL A 86 -3.31 -8.70 -1.39
N TRP A 87 -2.24 -8.20 -0.77
CA TRP A 87 -1.16 -9.03 -0.25
C TRP A 87 -1.34 -9.28 1.23
N CYS A 88 -1.10 -10.51 1.65
CA CYS A 88 -1.10 -10.91 3.04
C CYS A 88 0.34 -11.19 3.48
N ASP A 89 0.76 -10.57 4.57
CA ASP A 89 2.14 -10.63 5.06
C ASP A 89 2.14 -10.99 6.57
N PRO A 90 1.65 -12.20 6.94
CA PRO A 90 1.48 -12.56 8.34
C PRO A 90 2.79 -12.59 9.12
N ASP A 91 3.90 -12.92 8.48
CA ASP A 91 5.23 -12.94 9.09
C ASP A 91 5.91 -11.57 9.09
N ARG A 92 5.27 -10.54 8.53
CA ARG A 92 5.80 -9.18 8.38
C ARG A 92 7.10 -9.11 7.57
N ALA A 93 7.34 -10.10 6.73
CA ALA A 93 8.58 -10.19 5.95
C ALA A 93 8.71 -9.03 4.96
N PHE A 94 7.60 -8.63 4.30
CA PHE A 94 7.59 -7.49 3.39
C PHE A 94 7.78 -6.17 4.14
N VAL A 95 7.07 -6.00 5.25
CA VAL A 95 7.20 -4.81 6.10
C VAL A 95 8.64 -4.64 6.58
N GLN A 96 9.27 -5.71 7.03
CA GLN A 96 10.67 -5.71 7.46
C GLN A 96 11.64 -5.47 6.32
N SER A 97 11.39 -6.07 5.16
CA SER A 97 12.21 -5.86 3.96
C SER A 97 12.21 -4.40 3.52
N LEU A 98 11.08 -3.71 3.61
CA LEU A 98 10.96 -2.28 3.36
C LEU A 98 11.54 -1.40 4.47
N GLY A 99 11.82 -1.96 5.63
CA GLY A 99 12.30 -1.19 6.80
C GLY A 99 11.24 -0.23 7.35
N LEU A 100 9.96 -0.59 7.25
CA LEU A 100 8.90 0.26 7.80
C LEU A 100 8.87 0.15 9.33
N ASP A 101 8.73 1.30 9.99
CA ASP A 101 8.65 1.40 11.46
C ASP A 101 7.23 1.63 11.94
N ARG A 102 6.39 2.27 11.10
CA ARG A 102 5.03 2.68 11.47
C ARG A 102 4.05 2.36 10.35
N LEU A 103 2.82 1.97 10.73
CA LEU A 103 1.70 1.74 9.81
C LEU A 103 0.49 2.56 10.25
N PRO A 104 -0.38 3.00 9.32
CA PRO A 104 -0.33 2.67 7.89
C PRO A 104 0.84 3.35 7.18
N ALA A 105 1.16 2.88 5.99
CA ALA A 105 2.17 3.50 5.14
C ALA A 105 1.71 3.51 3.68
N LEU A 106 2.10 4.53 2.94
CA LEU A 106 1.95 4.58 1.49
C LEU A 106 3.35 4.52 0.87
N VAL A 107 3.56 3.54 -0.01
CA VAL A 107 4.87 3.23 -0.57
C VAL A 107 4.80 3.26 -2.10
N HIS A 108 5.78 3.91 -2.72
CA HIS A 108 5.97 3.89 -4.16
C HIS A 108 7.26 3.14 -4.49
N LEU A 109 7.13 2.04 -5.22
CA LEU A 109 8.27 1.30 -5.79
C LEU A 109 8.28 1.47 -7.30
N ARG A 110 9.49 1.53 -7.86
CA ARG A 110 9.66 1.46 -9.32
C ARG A 110 9.41 0.04 -9.83
N GLN A 111 9.33 -0.09 -11.14
CA GLN A 111 9.15 -1.39 -11.80
C GLN A 111 10.30 -2.37 -11.52
N ASP A 112 11.49 -1.89 -11.15
CA ASP A 112 12.63 -2.70 -10.72
C ASP A 112 12.62 -2.98 -9.21
N THR A 113 11.52 -2.63 -8.53
CA THR A 113 11.28 -2.78 -7.09
C THR A 113 12.09 -1.84 -6.18
N THR A 114 12.85 -0.91 -6.73
CA THR A 114 13.55 0.08 -5.90
C THR A 114 12.57 1.09 -5.31
N LEU A 115 12.85 1.51 -4.08
CA LEU A 115 12.02 2.50 -3.38
C LEU A 115 12.21 3.89 -3.99
N VAL A 116 11.09 4.53 -4.36
CA VAL A 116 11.08 5.94 -4.76
C VAL A 116 10.83 6.81 -3.53
N THR A 117 9.71 6.56 -2.84
CA THR A 117 9.35 7.30 -1.64
C THR A 117 8.34 6.51 -0.81
N ALA A 118 8.25 6.85 0.47
CA ALA A 118 7.28 6.29 1.39
C ALA A 118 6.86 7.35 2.41
N ALA A 119 5.60 7.26 2.85
CA ALA A 119 5.08 8.01 3.98
C ALA A 119 4.62 7.01 5.03
N GLN A 120 5.11 7.15 6.26
CA GLN A 120 4.77 6.28 7.38
C GLN A 120 3.91 7.02 8.39
N GLY A 121 2.91 6.33 8.95
CA GLY A 121 1.84 6.95 9.68
C GLY A 121 0.82 7.55 8.75
N TRP A 122 -0.19 8.22 9.30
CA TRP A 122 -1.21 8.90 8.51
C TRP A 122 -1.04 10.41 8.63
N SER A 123 -0.53 11.00 7.58
CA SER A 123 -0.48 12.45 7.35
C SER A 123 -1.04 12.74 5.97
N PRO A 124 -2.20 13.40 5.87
CA PRO A 124 -2.77 13.73 4.56
C PRO A 124 -1.80 14.46 3.64
N THR A 125 -1.00 15.37 4.19
CA THR A 125 0.01 16.11 3.44
C THR A 125 1.11 15.20 2.88
N ASP A 126 1.64 14.30 3.70
CA ASP A 126 2.70 13.39 3.28
C ASP A 126 2.18 12.36 2.27
N TRP A 127 0.99 11.84 2.49
CA TRP A 127 0.36 10.91 1.56
C TRP A 127 0.02 11.60 0.22
N GLN A 128 -0.40 12.87 0.27
CA GLN A 128 -0.62 13.64 -0.96
C GLN A 128 0.68 13.80 -1.75
N ARG A 129 1.77 14.08 -1.08
CA ARG A 129 3.10 14.20 -1.72
C ARG A 129 3.52 12.92 -2.41
N VAL A 130 3.36 11.77 -1.75
CA VAL A 130 3.67 10.46 -2.35
C VAL A 130 2.76 10.17 -3.54
N THR A 131 1.46 10.44 -3.39
CA THR A 131 0.47 10.23 -4.45
C THR A 131 0.76 11.10 -5.67
N ASP A 132 1.12 12.38 -5.47
CA ASP A 132 1.51 13.29 -6.55
C ASP A 132 2.73 12.77 -7.30
N GLU A 133 3.68 12.18 -6.59
CA GLU A 133 4.88 11.59 -7.18
C GLU A 133 4.54 10.36 -8.02
N ILE A 134 3.68 9.47 -7.53
CA ILE A 134 3.19 8.31 -8.28
C ILE A 134 2.52 8.77 -9.56
N ALA A 135 1.61 9.73 -9.47
CA ALA A 135 0.88 10.28 -10.62
C ALA A 135 1.84 10.89 -11.66
N ARG A 136 2.87 11.62 -11.20
CA ARG A 136 3.88 12.19 -12.10
C ARG A 136 4.66 11.12 -12.83
N HIS A 137 5.08 10.04 -12.15
CA HIS A 137 5.76 8.90 -12.78
C HIS A 137 4.89 8.18 -13.79
N ALA A 138 3.59 8.10 -13.54
CA ALA A 138 2.62 7.47 -14.43
C ALA A 138 2.08 8.40 -15.52
N HIS A 139 2.48 9.65 -15.54
CA HIS A 139 1.91 10.70 -16.43
C HIS A 139 0.39 10.76 -16.31
N TRP A 140 -0.12 10.75 -15.09
CA TRP A 140 -1.54 10.67 -14.79
C TRP A 140 -1.99 11.80 -13.87
N THR A 141 -3.31 11.99 -13.77
CA THR A 141 -3.88 12.95 -12.84
C THR A 141 -3.71 12.48 -11.40
N SER A 142 -3.24 13.38 -10.53
CA SER A 142 -3.13 13.08 -9.10
C SER A 142 -4.47 13.23 -8.40
N PRO A 143 -4.94 12.21 -7.67
CA PRO A 143 -6.15 12.33 -6.87
C PRO A 143 -5.93 13.16 -5.61
N LYS A 144 -7.00 13.76 -5.11
CA LYS A 144 -7.00 14.36 -3.78
C LYS A 144 -7.12 13.25 -2.74
N VAL A 145 -6.12 13.13 -1.87
CA VAL A 145 -6.03 12.05 -0.88
C VAL A 145 -7.02 12.26 0.27
N SER A 146 -7.08 13.46 0.83
CA SER A 146 -7.91 13.75 2.00
C SER A 146 -9.37 13.94 1.66
N GLY A 147 -10.25 13.58 2.59
CA GLY A 147 -11.69 13.74 2.46
C GLY A 147 -12.38 13.80 3.82
N ARG A 148 -13.65 14.17 3.78
CA ARG A 148 -14.47 14.26 4.99
C ARG A 148 -14.64 12.87 5.61
N GLY A 149 -14.49 12.78 6.94
CA GLY A 149 -14.65 11.54 7.68
C GLY A 149 -13.41 10.68 7.78
N ASP A 150 -12.29 11.13 7.22
CA ASP A 150 -11.02 10.40 7.34
C ASP A 150 -10.57 10.31 8.80
N PRO A 151 -9.77 9.30 9.14
CA PRO A 151 -9.12 9.27 10.46
C PRO A 151 -8.32 10.54 10.72
N ALA A 152 -8.22 10.93 11.99
CA ALA A 152 -7.35 12.03 12.38
C ALA A 152 -5.89 11.67 12.07
N PRO A 153 -5.05 12.65 11.70
CA PRO A 153 -3.62 12.41 11.52
C PRO A 153 -3.00 11.73 12.74
N THR A 154 -2.14 10.76 12.48
CA THR A 154 -1.52 9.95 13.53
C THR A 154 -0.15 9.46 13.09
N SER A 155 0.77 9.30 14.03
CA SER A 155 2.04 8.61 13.76
C SER A 155 1.83 7.12 13.46
N GLY A 156 0.62 6.61 13.66
CA GLY A 156 0.28 5.22 13.40
C GLY A 156 0.69 4.28 14.52
N TRP A 157 0.78 3.02 14.18
CA TRP A 157 1.13 1.92 15.08
C TRP A 157 2.45 1.28 14.66
N PRO A 158 3.16 0.61 15.57
CA PRO A 158 4.38 -0.11 15.21
C PRO A 158 4.14 -1.10 14.05
N ALA A 159 5.08 -1.14 13.13
CA ALA A 159 5.02 -2.01 11.96
C ALA A 159 5.42 -3.47 12.28
#